data_880dcd492a2d1d8d4379a72f8e521b77
#
_entry.id   880dcd492a2d1d8d4379a72f8e521b77
#
_cell.length_a   1.000
_cell.length_b   1.000
_cell.length_c   1.000
_cell.angle_alpha   90.00
_cell.angle_beta   90.00
_cell.angle_gamma   90.00
#
_symmetry.space_group_name_H-M   'P 1'
#
loop_
_entity.id
_entity.type
_entity.pdbx_description
1 polymer ?
#
loop_
_entity_poly.entity_id
_entity_poly.type
_entity_poly.pdbx_seq_one_letter_code
_entity_poly.pdbx_strand_id
1 'polypeptide(L)'
;MKLEGKRVVITGAGAGLGREFALALAGKGCRIGITDIDLERAAETLRLVEERGGKGEAMRVDVTDPSAVEAMAVHFFDAWGGVDLLVNNAGVVSAGRVGDIPLEDWHWQYDVNFWGVIHGCHFFIPRMKEQGSGHILNVASNFGFLCYLEIAPYNSTKAAVIAVSETLRTELAPAGIGVTALCPMWVRTNLLETLRYTDDFESELAHTAFANARLGADKVAAAGLRAVEKNRLYCLPHPVGHIYWILKRFQPELFYRVMGWINCRKRGRDLMMWMARKGLL
;
A
#
# COMPACT_ATOMS: atom_id res chain seq x y z
N MET A 1 6.44 -6.48 -17.46
CA MET A 1 6.57 -5.35 -18.41
C MET A 1 7.87 -4.59 -18.13
N LYS A 2 8.48 -3.89 -19.08
CA LYS A 2 9.54 -2.91 -18.80
C LYS A 2 8.89 -1.59 -18.38
N LEU A 3 9.51 -0.86 -17.45
CA LEU A 3 8.93 0.40 -16.93
C LEU A 3 9.45 1.65 -17.64
N GLU A 4 10.52 1.55 -18.43
CA GLU A 4 11.09 2.69 -19.13
C GLU A 4 10.06 3.38 -20.04
N GLY A 5 9.88 4.69 -19.87
CA GLY A 5 8.99 5.53 -20.66
C GLY A 5 7.48 5.29 -20.42
N LYS A 6 7.10 4.55 -19.39
CA LYS A 6 5.70 4.19 -19.11
C LYS A 6 4.91 5.33 -18.49
N ARG A 7 3.58 5.30 -18.69
CA ARG A 7 2.59 6.21 -18.11
C ARG A 7 2.06 5.58 -16.83
N VAL A 8 2.32 6.22 -15.71
CA VAL A 8 2.04 5.65 -14.38
C VAL A 8 1.18 6.61 -13.57
N VAL A 9 0.11 6.11 -12.98
CA VAL A 9 -0.74 6.88 -12.04
C VAL A 9 -0.58 6.29 -10.63
N ILE A 10 -0.36 7.15 -9.63
CA ILE A 10 -0.08 6.74 -8.26
C ILE A 10 -1.02 7.50 -7.32
N THR A 11 -1.81 6.80 -6.51
CA THR A 11 -2.65 7.40 -5.46
C THR A 11 -1.90 7.53 -4.14
N GLY A 12 -2.20 8.59 -3.36
CA GLY A 12 -1.47 8.88 -2.13
C GLY A 12 0.03 9.14 -2.38
N ALA A 13 0.33 9.85 -3.47
CA ALA A 13 1.70 10.09 -3.91
C ALA A 13 2.34 11.36 -3.35
N GLY A 14 1.62 12.10 -2.52
CA GLY A 14 2.12 13.33 -1.88
C GLY A 14 3.22 13.08 -0.84
N ALA A 15 3.33 11.86 -0.29
CA ALA A 15 4.31 11.53 0.74
C ALA A 15 4.69 10.03 0.74
N GLY A 16 5.62 9.67 1.62
CA GLY A 16 5.94 8.30 1.98
C GLY A 16 6.24 7.38 0.80
N LEU A 17 5.59 6.20 0.79
CA LEU A 17 5.83 5.18 -0.22
C LEU A 17 5.38 5.60 -1.63
N GLY A 18 4.26 6.34 -1.73
CA GLY A 18 3.76 6.87 -3.00
C GLY A 18 4.74 7.85 -3.65
N ARG A 19 5.32 8.77 -2.85
CA ARG A 19 6.39 9.67 -3.29
C ARG A 19 7.61 8.88 -3.78
N GLU A 20 8.04 7.86 -3.05
CA GLU A 20 9.20 7.06 -3.44
C GLU A 20 8.97 6.25 -4.72
N PHE A 21 7.74 5.80 -4.99
CA PHE A 21 7.38 5.25 -6.30
C PHE A 21 7.57 6.29 -7.41
N ALA A 22 7.07 7.51 -7.22
CA ALA A 22 7.19 8.58 -8.21
C ALA A 22 8.67 8.91 -8.48
N LEU A 23 9.47 9.06 -7.44
CA LEU A 23 10.90 9.36 -7.56
C LEU A 23 11.71 8.24 -8.23
N ALA A 24 11.38 6.98 -7.96
CA ALA A 24 12.03 5.83 -8.60
C ALA A 24 11.66 5.71 -10.10
N LEU A 25 10.46 6.14 -10.49
CA LEU A 25 9.98 6.13 -11.86
C LEU A 25 10.50 7.33 -12.67
N ALA A 26 10.77 8.46 -12.01
CA ALA A 26 11.38 9.63 -12.65
C ALA A 26 12.70 9.26 -13.37
N GLY A 27 13.57 8.50 -12.70
CA GLY A 27 14.83 8.02 -13.28
C GLY A 27 14.69 7.02 -14.43
N LYS A 28 13.46 6.56 -14.73
CA LYS A 28 13.15 5.65 -15.85
C LYS A 28 12.48 6.38 -17.04
N GLY A 29 12.39 7.70 -17.02
CA GLY A 29 11.74 8.48 -18.07
C GLY A 29 10.23 8.27 -18.17
N CYS A 30 9.59 7.84 -17.09
CA CYS A 30 8.14 7.66 -17.01
C CYS A 30 7.40 9.00 -17.00
N ARG A 31 6.16 9.01 -17.50
CA ARG A 31 5.20 10.08 -17.25
C ARG A 31 4.35 9.70 -16.04
N ILE A 32 4.31 10.57 -15.01
CA ILE A 32 3.81 10.18 -13.68
C ILE A 32 2.64 11.07 -13.27
N GLY A 33 1.46 10.47 -13.05
CA GLY A 33 0.31 11.09 -12.40
C GLY A 33 0.47 10.94 -10.88
N ILE A 34 0.70 12.07 -10.24
CA ILE A 34 0.93 12.17 -8.80
C ILE A 34 -0.36 12.64 -8.16
N THR A 35 -1.13 11.72 -7.57
CA THR A 35 -2.43 12.07 -7.02
C THR A 35 -2.46 11.90 -5.51
N ASP A 36 -3.03 12.87 -4.83
CA ASP A 36 -3.17 12.88 -3.38
C ASP A 36 -4.42 13.68 -2.97
N ILE A 37 -4.94 13.44 -1.77
CA ILE A 37 -6.01 14.28 -1.21
C ILE A 37 -5.50 15.70 -0.93
N ASP A 38 -4.20 15.82 -0.64
CA ASP A 38 -3.48 17.08 -0.44
C ASP A 38 -2.72 17.45 -1.72
N LEU A 39 -3.25 18.46 -2.43
CA LEU A 39 -2.67 18.93 -3.67
C LEU A 39 -1.26 19.55 -3.48
N GLU A 40 -1.01 20.21 -2.36
CA GLU A 40 0.28 20.85 -2.09
C GLU A 40 1.39 19.79 -1.94
N ARG A 41 1.09 18.68 -1.24
CA ARG A 41 2.00 17.53 -1.14
C ARG A 41 2.22 16.84 -2.48
N ALA A 42 1.17 16.72 -3.31
CA ALA A 42 1.29 16.17 -4.66
C ALA A 42 2.18 17.07 -5.53
N ALA A 43 1.99 18.38 -5.47
CA ALA A 43 2.80 19.37 -6.21
C ALA A 43 4.28 19.36 -5.75
N GLU A 44 4.54 19.22 -4.46
CA GLU A 44 5.90 19.08 -3.94
C GLU A 44 6.56 17.80 -4.47
N THR A 45 5.82 16.68 -4.54
CA THR A 45 6.35 15.45 -5.13
C THR A 45 6.63 15.61 -6.62
N LEU A 46 5.77 16.34 -7.35
CA LEU A 46 6.01 16.66 -8.76
C LEU A 46 7.30 17.45 -8.96
N ARG A 47 7.51 18.50 -8.15
CA ARG A 47 8.75 19.29 -8.16
C ARG A 47 9.99 18.41 -7.98
N LEU A 48 9.97 17.48 -7.03
CA LEU A 48 11.06 16.54 -6.77
C LEU A 48 11.26 15.53 -7.94
N VAL A 49 10.20 15.16 -8.64
CA VAL A 49 10.25 14.33 -9.85
C VAL A 49 10.90 15.10 -11.00
N GLU A 50 10.55 16.37 -11.20
CA GLU A 50 11.09 17.24 -12.24
C GLU A 50 12.57 17.54 -12.00
N GLU A 51 12.99 17.77 -10.77
CA GLU A 51 14.41 17.93 -10.37
C GLU A 51 15.26 16.70 -10.71
N ARG A 52 14.65 15.52 -10.79
CA ARG A 52 15.28 14.27 -11.24
C ARG A 52 15.16 14.03 -12.75
N GLY A 53 14.69 15.03 -13.50
CA GLY A 53 14.51 14.93 -14.93
C GLY A 53 13.28 14.13 -15.37
N GLY A 54 12.39 13.79 -14.43
CA GLY A 54 11.11 13.14 -14.72
C GLY A 54 10.06 14.12 -15.25
N LYS A 55 8.92 13.58 -15.68
CA LYS A 55 7.76 14.36 -16.16
C LYS A 55 6.49 13.85 -15.48
N GLY A 56 5.56 14.74 -15.18
CA GLY A 56 4.31 14.31 -14.54
C GLY A 56 3.28 15.42 -14.43
N GLU A 57 2.23 15.11 -13.71
CA GLU A 57 1.14 16.02 -13.35
C GLU A 57 0.73 15.75 -11.90
N ALA A 58 0.49 16.80 -11.12
CA ALA A 58 -0.11 16.69 -9.79
C ALA A 58 -1.62 16.92 -9.88
N MET A 59 -2.41 16.09 -9.21
CA MET A 59 -3.86 16.20 -9.17
C MET A 59 -4.39 15.91 -7.78
N ARG A 60 -5.34 16.74 -7.29
CA ARG A 60 -6.07 16.46 -6.06
C ARG A 60 -7.09 15.35 -6.29
N VAL A 61 -6.99 14.26 -5.56
CA VAL A 61 -7.94 13.13 -5.64
C VAL A 61 -8.19 12.57 -4.24
N ASP A 62 -9.44 12.55 -3.85
CA ASP A 62 -9.89 11.75 -2.70
C ASP A 62 -10.31 10.36 -3.22
N VAL A 63 -9.58 9.33 -2.84
CA VAL A 63 -9.85 7.96 -3.29
C VAL A 63 -11.16 7.38 -2.73
N THR A 64 -11.74 8.01 -1.71
CA THR A 64 -13.04 7.61 -1.15
C THR A 64 -14.22 8.09 -1.99
N ASP A 65 -14.00 9.11 -2.84
CA ASP A 65 -14.98 9.62 -3.78
C ASP A 65 -14.85 8.92 -5.15
N PRO A 66 -15.78 8.03 -5.53
CA PRO A 66 -15.73 7.33 -6.80
C PRO A 66 -15.74 8.30 -8.00
N SER A 67 -16.42 9.45 -7.91
CA SER A 67 -16.48 10.43 -9.00
C SER A 67 -15.13 11.11 -9.22
N ALA A 68 -14.38 11.40 -8.14
CA ALA A 68 -13.03 11.94 -8.24
C ALA A 68 -12.06 10.92 -8.88
N VAL A 69 -12.19 9.63 -8.55
CA VAL A 69 -11.37 8.56 -9.13
C VAL A 69 -11.74 8.30 -10.60
N GLU A 70 -13.02 8.38 -10.95
CA GLU A 70 -13.46 8.33 -12.35
C GLU A 70 -12.85 9.47 -13.17
N ALA A 71 -12.99 10.71 -12.69
CA ALA A 71 -12.42 11.88 -13.34
C ALA A 71 -10.90 11.78 -13.51
N MET A 72 -10.19 11.25 -12.51
CA MET A 72 -8.75 10.95 -12.59
C MET A 72 -8.45 9.94 -13.71
N ALA A 73 -9.22 8.85 -13.82
CA ALA A 73 -9.01 7.86 -14.85
C ALA A 73 -9.26 8.45 -16.24
N VAL A 74 -10.39 9.15 -16.43
CA VAL A 74 -10.71 9.85 -17.69
C VAL A 74 -9.57 10.78 -18.07
N HIS A 75 -9.16 11.67 -17.18
CA HIS A 75 -8.12 12.66 -17.44
C HIS A 75 -6.82 12.01 -17.95
N PHE A 76 -6.27 11.04 -17.23
CA PHE A 76 -4.98 10.48 -17.60
C PHE A 76 -5.03 9.59 -18.84
N PHE A 77 -6.12 8.86 -19.07
CA PHE A 77 -6.26 8.09 -20.31
C PHE A 77 -6.40 9.00 -21.53
N ASP A 78 -7.17 10.06 -21.44
CA ASP A 78 -7.42 10.97 -22.54
C ASP A 78 -6.20 11.87 -22.83
N ALA A 79 -5.58 12.45 -21.79
CA ALA A 79 -4.42 13.34 -21.94
C ALA A 79 -3.13 12.61 -22.36
N TRP A 80 -3.01 11.32 -22.03
CA TRP A 80 -1.79 10.56 -22.31
C TRP A 80 -1.96 9.45 -23.36
N GLY A 81 -3.18 9.24 -23.85
CA GLY A 81 -3.51 8.15 -24.77
C GLY A 81 -3.39 6.76 -24.12
N GLY A 82 -3.53 6.68 -22.81
CA GLY A 82 -3.52 5.44 -22.05
C GLY A 82 -2.74 5.51 -20.74
N VAL A 83 -2.85 4.45 -19.90
CA VAL A 83 -2.12 4.28 -18.65
C VAL A 83 -1.55 2.86 -18.60
N ASP A 84 -0.25 2.75 -18.37
CA ASP A 84 0.44 1.44 -18.37
C ASP A 84 0.51 0.81 -16.98
N LEU A 85 0.56 1.63 -15.91
CA LEU A 85 0.61 1.16 -14.52
C LEU A 85 -0.27 2.04 -13.64
N LEU A 86 -1.19 1.41 -12.91
CA LEU A 86 -1.88 2.02 -11.77
C LEU A 86 -1.24 1.51 -10.48
N VAL A 87 -0.87 2.43 -9.57
CA VAL A 87 -0.41 2.13 -8.22
C VAL A 87 -1.46 2.61 -7.22
N ASN A 88 -2.29 1.71 -6.73
CA ASN A 88 -3.22 1.95 -5.63
C ASN A 88 -2.43 1.93 -4.31
N ASN A 89 -1.97 3.11 -3.88
CA ASN A 89 -1.08 3.24 -2.72
C ASN A 89 -1.73 3.99 -1.55
N ALA A 90 -2.70 4.87 -1.78
CA ALA A 90 -3.37 5.61 -0.70
C ALA A 90 -3.78 4.68 0.44
N GLY A 91 -3.54 5.11 1.68
CA GLY A 91 -3.84 4.30 2.84
C GLY A 91 -3.65 5.02 4.15
N VAL A 92 -4.39 4.57 5.16
CA VAL A 92 -4.44 5.10 6.52
C VAL A 92 -4.43 3.95 7.53
N VAL A 93 -4.23 4.26 8.81
CA VAL A 93 -4.21 3.27 9.88
C VAL A 93 -4.95 3.74 11.12
N SER A 94 -5.73 2.84 11.72
CA SER A 94 -6.25 2.96 13.07
C SER A 94 -5.78 1.76 13.90
N ALA A 95 -5.50 2.02 15.17
CA ALA A 95 -5.00 1.04 16.14
C ALA A 95 -5.87 1.02 17.39
N GLY A 96 -6.07 -0.17 17.92
CA GLY A 96 -6.91 -0.43 19.09
C GLY A 96 -7.41 -1.87 19.10
N ARG A 97 -8.02 -2.24 20.22
CA ARG A 97 -8.71 -3.52 20.32
C ARG A 97 -10.06 -3.43 19.62
N VAL A 98 -10.50 -4.55 19.07
CA VAL A 98 -11.74 -4.62 18.26
C VAL A 98 -12.95 -3.99 18.95
N GLY A 99 -13.09 -4.17 20.28
CA GLY A 99 -14.20 -3.61 21.04
C GLY A 99 -14.04 -2.13 21.42
N ASP A 100 -12.85 -1.56 21.28
CA ASP A 100 -12.50 -0.22 21.74
C ASP A 100 -12.41 0.78 20.57
N ILE A 101 -12.13 0.31 19.34
CA ILE A 101 -12.03 1.16 18.16
C ILE A 101 -13.42 1.69 17.77
N PRO A 102 -13.62 3.01 17.64
CA PRO A 102 -14.88 3.59 17.16
C PRO A 102 -15.26 3.04 15.77
N LEU A 103 -16.56 2.79 15.54
CA LEU A 103 -17.04 2.29 14.24
C LEU A 103 -16.74 3.25 13.08
N GLU A 104 -16.68 4.54 13.37
CA GLU A 104 -16.29 5.57 12.41
C GLU A 104 -14.86 5.40 11.89
N ASP A 105 -13.93 4.91 12.73
CA ASP A 105 -12.56 4.63 12.33
C ASP A 105 -12.47 3.36 11.47
N TRP A 106 -13.36 2.38 11.72
CA TRP A 106 -13.52 1.22 10.83
C TRP A 106 -13.99 1.66 9.45
N HIS A 107 -15.07 2.47 9.37
CA HIS A 107 -15.60 2.96 8.09
C HIS A 107 -14.55 3.77 7.35
N TRP A 108 -13.97 4.79 8.01
CA TRP A 108 -12.91 5.61 7.41
C TRP A 108 -11.77 4.79 6.82
N GLN A 109 -11.30 3.78 7.55
CA GLN A 109 -10.19 2.96 7.09
C GLN A 109 -10.59 2.02 5.95
N TYR A 110 -11.81 1.50 5.95
CA TYR A 110 -12.34 0.72 4.84
C TYR A 110 -12.53 1.58 3.58
N ASP A 111 -13.04 2.79 3.74
CA ASP A 111 -13.26 3.71 2.62
C ASP A 111 -11.94 4.04 1.91
N VAL A 112 -10.88 4.35 2.65
CA VAL A 112 -9.58 4.66 2.06
C VAL A 112 -8.86 3.39 1.57
N ASN A 113 -8.65 2.40 2.46
CA ASN A 113 -7.74 1.28 2.21
C ASN A 113 -8.32 0.21 1.30
N PHE A 114 -9.64 0.06 1.26
CA PHE A 114 -10.32 -0.98 0.47
C PHE A 114 -11.13 -0.36 -0.68
N TRP A 115 -12.09 0.51 -0.38
CA TRP A 115 -12.91 1.11 -1.42
C TRP A 115 -12.09 1.97 -2.37
N GLY A 116 -11.08 2.72 -1.87
CA GLY A 116 -10.15 3.45 -2.72
C GLY A 116 -9.42 2.56 -3.73
N VAL A 117 -9.02 1.35 -3.33
CA VAL A 117 -8.43 0.35 -4.24
C VAL A 117 -9.46 -0.16 -5.24
N ILE A 118 -10.70 -0.43 -4.78
CA ILE A 118 -11.79 -0.89 -5.66
C ILE A 118 -12.13 0.18 -6.71
N HIS A 119 -12.25 1.45 -6.31
CA HIS A 119 -12.51 2.56 -7.24
C HIS A 119 -11.41 2.65 -8.30
N GLY A 120 -10.13 2.61 -7.89
CA GLY A 120 -9.01 2.56 -8.84
C GLY A 120 -9.11 1.39 -9.81
N CYS A 121 -9.35 0.19 -9.32
CA CYS A 121 -9.54 -0.98 -10.17
C CYS A 121 -10.76 -0.82 -11.10
N HIS A 122 -11.89 -0.35 -10.57
CA HIS A 122 -13.16 -0.24 -11.30
C HIS A 122 -13.05 0.68 -12.52
N PHE A 123 -12.44 1.86 -12.37
CA PHE A 123 -12.37 2.84 -13.45
C PHE A 123 -11.18 2.65 -14.39
N PHE A 124 -10.09 2.01 -13.95
CA PHE A 124 -8.92 1.80 -14.80
C PHE A 124 -8.97 0.47 -15.59
N ILE A 125 -9.53 -0.59 -15.02
CA ILE A 125 -9.54 -1.93 -15.66
C ILE A 125 -10.25 -1.92 -17.03
N PRO A 126 -11.47 -1.34 -17.20
CA PRO A 126 -12.14 -1.32 -18.49
C PRO A 126 -11.27 -0.66 -19.57
N ARG A 127 -10.69 0.50 -19.27
CA ARG A 127 -9.84 1.24 -20.18
C ARG A 127 -8.51 0.51 -20.50
N MET A 128 -7.91 -0.18 -19.51
CA MET A 128 -6.75 -1.05 -19.74
C MET A 128 -7.10 -2.27 -20.60
N LYS A 129 -8.32 -2.81 -20.49
CA LYS A 129 -8.82 -3.88 -21.38
C LYS A 129 -8.98 -3.41 -22.81
N GLU A 130 -9.54 -2.22 -23.02
CA GLU A 130 -9.63 -1.58 -24.36
C GLU A 130 -8.23 -1.30 -24.95
N GLN A 131 -7.28 -0.88 -24.11
CA GLN A 131 -5.87 -0.70 -24.46
C GLN A 131 -5.16 -2.03 -24.79
N GLY A 132 -5.67 -3.17 -24.32
CA GLY A 132 -5.06 -4.51 -24.50
C GLY A 132 -3.79 -4.73 -23.68
N SER A 133 -3.49 -3.85 -22.71
CA SER A 133 -2.31 -3.96 -21.85
C SER A 133 -2.45 -3.12 -20.59
N GLY A 134 -1.72 -3.46 -19.54
CA GLY A 134 -1.67 -2.69 -18.31
C GLY A 134 -1.08 -3.50 -17.15
N HIS A 135 -0.90 -2.82 -16.03
CA HIS A 135 -0.55 -3.47 -14.77
C HIS A 135 -1.16 -2.72 -13.60
N ILE A 136 -1.63 -3.45 -12.60
CA ILE A 136 -2.15 -2.88 -11.35
C ILE A 136 -1.22 -3.32 -10.22
N LEU A 137 -0.68 -2.37 -9.48
CA LEU A 137 0.02 -2.60 -8.24
C LEU A 137 -0.85 -2.12 -7.08
N ASN A 138 -1.32 -3.04 -6.25
CA ASN A 138 -2.05 -2.73 -5.03
C ASN A 138 -1.13 -2.79 -3.82
N VAL A 139 -1.04 -1.69 -3.07
CA VAL A 139 -0.27 -1.65 -1.81
C VAL A 139 -1.12 -2.25 -0.70
N ALA A 140 -0.92 -3.54 -0.49
CA ALA A 140 -1.45 -4.29 0.63
C ALA A 140 -0.55 -4.16 1.88
N SER A 141 -0.38 -5.22 2.63
CA SER A 141 0.55 -5.31 3.76
C SER A 141 0.81 -6.78 4.10
N ASN A 142 1.94 -7.07 4.71
CA ASN A 142 2.17 -8.37 5.33
C ASN A 142 1.16 -8.66 6.46
N PHE A 143 0.63 -7.61 7.09
CA PHE A 143 -0.40 -7.72 8.12
C PHE A 143 -1.77 -8.17 7.59
N GLY A 144 -2.03 -8.07 6.29
CA GLY A 144 -3.15 -8.76 5.65
C GLY A 144 -3.01 -10.28 5.67
N PHE A 145 -1.79 -10.80 5.71
CA PHE A 145 -1.53 -12.23 5.93
C PHE A 145 -1.43 -12.60 7.41
N LEU A 146 -0.75 -11.78 8.23
CA LEU A 146 -0.39 -12.14 9.61
C LEU A 146 -1.47 -11.80 10.64
N CYS A 147 -2.33 -10.83 10.36
CA CYS A 147 -3.32 -10.30 11.30
C CYS A 147 -2.69 -9.96 12.66
N TYR A 148 -1.90 -8.90 12.67
CA TYR A 148 -1.20 -8.43 13.87
C TYR A 148 -2.19 -7.90 14.93
N LEU A 149 -1.76 -7.89 16.19
CA LEU A 149 -2.59 -7.46 17.32
C LEU A 149 -2.93 -5.97 17.23
N GLU A 150 -4.10 -5.60 17.77
CA GLU A 150 -4.55 -4.22 18.01
C GLU A 150 -4.61 -3.31 16.76
N ILE A 151 -4.66 -3.89 15.54
CA ILE A 151 -4.85 -3.20 14.26
C ILE A 151 -5.85 -3.94 13.36
N ALA A 152 -6.94 -4.45 13.93
CA ALA A 152 -7.88 -5.30 13.20
C ALA A 152 -8.51 -4.64 11.95
N PRO A 153 -8.90 -3.33 11.94
CA PRO A 153 -9.37 -2.67 10.73
C PRO A 153 -8.31 -2.67 9.63
N TYR A 154 -7.06 -2.43 9.99
CA TYR A 154 -5.94 -2.45 9.04
C TYR A 154 -5.71 -3.85 8.47
N ASN A 155 -5.63 -4.86 9.33
CA ASN A 155 -5.44 -6.25 8.92
C ASN A 155 -6.52 -6.69 7.93
N SER A 156 -7.79 -6.43 8.26
CA SER A 156 -8.93 -6.85 7.47
C SER A 156 -8.99 -6.14 6.11
N THR A 157 -8.75 -4.83 6.06
CA THR A 157 -8.69 -4.09 4.79
C THR A 157 -7.55 -4.59 3.90
N LYS A 158 -6.36 -4.83 4.48
CA LYS A 158 -5.20 -5.31 3.71
C LYS A 158 -5.34 -6.78 3.29
N ALA A 159 -6.03 -7.61 4.07
CA ALA A 159 -6.42 -8.96 3.66
C ALA A 159 -7.41 -8.95 2.49
N ALA A 160 -8.41 -8.04 2.52
CA ALA A 160 -9.35 -7.85 1.42
C ALA A 160 -8.65 -7.40 0.13
N VAL A 161 -7.69 -6.47 0.21
CA VAL A 161 -6.87 -6.03 -0.94
C VAL A 161 -6.04 -7.18 -1.52
N ILE A 162 -5.50 -8.08 -0.69
CA ILE A 162 -4.80 -9.28 -1.15
C ILE A 162 -5.76 -10.18 -1.93
N ALA A 163 -6.93 -10.51 -1.35
CA ALA A 163 -7.93 -11.38 -1.99
C ALA A 163 -8.41 -10.82 -3.34
N VAL A 164 -8.68 -9.50 -3.41
CA VAL A 164 -9.04 -8.84 -4.68
C VAL A 164 -7.89 -8.92 -5.69
N SER A 165 -6.65 -8.74 -5.26
CA SER A 165 -5.48 -8.83 -6.16
C SER A 165 -5.29 -10.25 -6.72
N GLU A 166 -5.55 -11.29 -5.92
CA GLU A 166 -5.53 -12.70 -6.34
C GLU A 166 -6.61 -12.98 -7.39
N THR A 167 -7.83 -12.51 -7.13
CA THR A 167 -8.95 -12.63 -8.07
C THR A 167 -8.65 -11.92 -9.39
N LEU A 168 -8.25 -10.66 -9.33
CA LEU A 168 -7.90 -9.86 -10.51
C LEU A 168 -6.76 -10.48 -11.32
N ARG A 169 -5.80 -11.13 -10.66
CA ARG A 169 -4.69 -11.80 -11.35
C ARG A 169 -5.16 -12.86 -12.34
N THR A 170 -6.23 -13.58 -12.00
CA THR A 170 -6.82 -14.61 -12.85
C THR A 170 -7.78 -14.01 -13.87
N GLU A 171 -8.64 -13.08 -13.46
CA GLU A 171 -9.63 -12.44 -14.34
C GLU A 171 -9.02 -11.60 -15.45
N LEU A 172 -7.88 -10.98 -15.20
CA LEU A 172 -7.22 -10.06 -16.15
C LEU A 172 -6.15 -10.72 -17.01
N ALA A 173 -5.80 -11.99 -16.73
CA ALA A 173 -4.82 -12.73 -17.51
C ALA A 173 -5.18 -12.83 -19.02
N PRO A 174 -6.44 -13.09 -19.42
CA PRO A 174 -6.81 -13.11 -20.84
C PRO A 174 -6.64 -11.76 -21.56
N ALA A 175 -6.73 -10.64 -20.80
CA ALA A 175 -6.52 -9.29 -21.35
C ALA A 175 -5.06 -8.84 -21.34
N GLY A 176 -4.13 -9.69 -20.91
CA GLY A 176 -2.70 -9.33 -20.83
C GLY A 176 -2.36 -8.30 -19.74
N ILE A 177 -3.27 -8.08 -18.78
CA ILE A 177 -3.08 -7.11 -17.68
C ILE A 177 -2.49 -7.85 -16.48
N GLY A 178 -1.35 -7.34 -15.98
CA GLY A 178 -0.69 -7.87 -14.80
C GLY A 178 -1.28 -7.32 -13.50
N VAL A 179 -1.11 -8.08 -12.40
CA VAL A 179 -1.49 -7.63 -11.05
C VAL A 179 -0.40 -7.99 -10.06
N THR A 180 -0.05 -7.04 -9.19
CA THR A 180 0.91 -7.23 -8.09
C THR A 180 0.31 -6.72 -6.79
N ALA A 181 0.31 -7.56 -5.76
CA ALA A 181 0.07 -7.15 -4.37
C ALA A 181 1.42 -6.92 -3.68
N LEU A 182 1.71 -5.68 -3.33
CA LEU A 182 2.89 -5.34 -2.53
C LEU A 182 2.54 -5.45 -1.05
N CYS A 183 3.24 -6.31 -0.33
CA CYS A 183 2.96 -6.67 1.06
C CYS A 183 4.16 -6.33 1.97
N PRO A 184 4.43 -5.05 2.25
CA PRO A 184 5.48 -4.66 3.19
C PRO A 184 5.08 -4.96 4.63
N MET A 185 6.07 -5.00 5.51
CA MET A 185 5.91 -4.86 6.97
C MET A 185 6.07 -3.38 7.35
N TRP A 186 6.69 -3.10 8.48
CA TRP A 186 6.97 -1.75 8.92
C TRP A 186 7.93 -1.03 7.96
N VAL A 187 7.52 0.15 7.50
CA VAL A 187 8.30 0.98 6.55
C VAL A 187 8.29 2.41 7.04
N ARG A 188 9.43 3.05 7.10
CA ARG A 188 9.52 4.48 7.46
C ARG A 188 8.82 5.34 6.41
N THR A 189 7.61 5.78 6.75
CA THR A 189 6.75 6.62 5.92
C THR A 189 5.96 7.60 6.78
N ASN A 190 5.20 8.47 6.15
CA ASN A 190 4.29 9.41 6.80
C ASN A 190 2.94 8.78 7.22
N LEU A 191 2.78 7.47 7.14
CA LEU A 191 1.52 6.78 7.43
C LEU A 191 0.98 7.07 8.84
N LEU A 192 1.87 7.34 9.80
CA LEU A 192 1.50 7.64 11.18
C LEU A 192 1.05 9.09 11.41
N GLU A 193 1.17 9.99 10.44
CA GLU A 193 0.66 11.37 10.58
C GLU A 193 -0.86 11.41 10.77
N THR A 194 -1.57 10.42 10.23
CA THR A 194 -3.03 10.27 10.33
C THR A 194 -3.42 9.11 11.25
N LEU A 195 -2.49 8.58 12.06
CA LEU A 195 -2.78 7.48 12.97
C LEU A 195 -3.89 7.86 13.97
N ARG A 196 -4.94 7.05 13.98
CA ARG A 196 -5.98 7.07 15.03
C ARG A 196 -5.72 5.91 15.99
N TYR A 197 -5.82 6.14 17.29
CA TYR A 197 -5.51 5.10 18.29
C TYR A 197 -6.39 5.26 19.52
N THR A 198 -6.56 4.17 20.26
CA THR A 198 -7.38 4.10 21.47
C THR A 198 -6.55 4.05 22.76
N ASP A 199 -5.27 3.72 22.68
CA ASP A 199 -4.33 3.59 23.81
C ASP A 199 -2.96 4.17 23.39
N ASP A 200 -2.35 5.00 24.24
CA ASP A 200 -1.05 5.62 24.02
C ASP A 200 0.06 4.60 23.74
N PHE A 201 -0.03 3.40 24.30
CA PHE A 201 0.89 2.31 24.01
C PHE A 201 0.92 1.93 22.52
N GLU A 202 -0.24 1.90 21.86
CA GLU A 202 -0.37 1.59 20.44
C GLU A 202 0.34 2.65 19.59
N SER A 203 0.16 3.92 19.95
CA SER A 203 0.86 5.03 19.30
C SER A 203 2.37 4.95 19.51
N GLU A 204 2.84 4.73 20.75
CA GLU A 204 4.27 4.60 21.06
C GLU A 204 4.90 3.41 20.32
N LEU A 205 4.22 2.26 20.30
CA LEU A 205 4.67 1.06 19.60
C LEU A 205 4.78 1.30 18.10
N ALA A 206 3.77 1.91 17.48
CA ALA A 206 3.77 2.22 16.06
C ALA A 206 4.93 3.17 15.71
N HIS A 207 5.06 4.30 16.42
CA HIS A 207 6.15 5.25 16.19
C HIS A 207 7.54 4.60 16.36
N THR A 208 7.69 3.78 17.41
CA THR A 208 8.95 3.06 17.65
C THR A 208 9.26 2.06 16.53
N ALA A 209 8.28 1.29 16.08
CA ALA A 209 8.44 0.31 15.00
C ALA A 209 8.79 0.98 13.66
N PHE A 210 8.10 2.08 13.32
CA PHE A 210 8.39 2.84 12.10
C PHE A 210 9.77 3.49 12.13
N ALA A 211 10.16 4.10 13.27
CA ALA A 211 11.47 4.73 13.41
C ALA A 211 12.63 3.73 13.26
N ASN A 212 12.44 2.49 13.76
CA ASN A 212 13.45 1.44 13.71
C ASN A 212 13.25 0.45 12.54
N ALA A 213 12.33 0.74 11.61
CA ALA A 213 12.11 -0.11 10.44
C ALA A 213 13.40 -0.24 9.60
N ARG A 214 13.75 -1.49 9.27
CA ARG A 214 15.01 -1.80 8.57
C ARG A 214 15.02 -1.41 7.10
N LEU A 215 13.84 -1.36 6.46
CA LEU A 215 13.71 -0.94 5.07
C LEU A 215 13.09 0.45 4.98
N GLY A 216 13.74 1.33 4.23
CA GLY A 216 13.17 2.61 3.82
C GLY A 216 12.12 2.44 2.73
N ALA A 217 11.29 3.46 2.55
CA ALA A 217 10.26 3.49 1.52
C ALA A 217 10.85 3.37 0.10
N ASP A 218 12.03 3.92 -0.15
CA ASP A 218 12.80 3.82 -1.38
C ASP A 218 13.06 2.36 -1.80
N LYS A 219 13.53 1.53 -0.86
CA LYS A 219 13.82 0.11 -1.11
C LYS A 219 12.55 -0.71 -1.33
N VAL A 220 11.48 -0.38 -0.61
CA VAL A 220 10.17 -1.02 -0.75
C VAL A 220 9.54 -0.66 -2.10
N ALA A 221 9.56 0.61 -2.50
CA ALA A 221 9.11 1.06 -3.82
C ALA A 221 9.88 0.34 -4.95
N ALA A 222 11.21 0.32 -4.85
CA ALA A 222 12.05 -0.37 -5.83
C ALA A 222 11.75 -1.88 -5.89
N ALA A 223 11.44 -2.53 -4.78
CA ALA A 223 11.04 -3.94 -4.76
C ALA A 223 9.69 -4.16 -5.45
N GLY A 224 8.70 -3.28 -5.17
CA GLY A 224 7.39 -3.29 -5.83
C GLY A 224 7.50 -3.14 -7.35
N LEU A 225 8.27 -2.15 -7.80
CA LEU A 225 8.50 -1.92 -9.24
C LEU A 225 9.19 -3.12 -9.92
N ARG A 226 10.19 -3.73 -9.27
CA ARG A 226 10.80 -4.97 -9.79
C ARG A 226 9.82 -6.14 -9.85
N ALA A 227 8.86 -6.21 -8.93
CA ALA A 227 7.82 -7.23 -8.97
C ALA A 227 6.84 -7.01 -10.14
N VAL A 228 6.48 -5.75 -10.42
CA VAL A 228 5.72 -5.35 -11.63
C VAL A 228 6.47 -5.75 -12.90
N GLU A 229 7.75 -5.40 -13.03
CA GLU A 229 8.58 -5.77 -14.19
C GLU A 229 8.63 -7.29 -14.44
N LYS A 230 8.66 -8.07 -13.34
CA LYS A 230 8.68 -9.54 -13.38
C LYS A 230 7.28 -10.16 -13.41
N ASN A 231 6.23 -9.36 -13.44
CA ASN A 231 4.83 -9.78 -13.39
C ASN A 231 4.55 -10.77 -12.26
N ARG A 232 5.05 -10.49 -11.05
CA ARG A 232 4.82 -11.31 -9.85
C ARG A 232 3.54 -10.90 -9.17
N LEU A 233 2.74 -11.88 -8.72
CA LEU A 233 1.52 -11.59 -7.93
C LEU A 233 1.88 -11.02 -6.56
N TYR A 234 2.83 -11.64 -5.84
CA TYR A 234 3.22 -11.16 -4.52
C TYR A 234 4.62 -10.53 -4.52
N CYS A 235 4.71 -9.41 -3.82
CA CYS A 235 5.97 -8.79 -3.44
C CYS A 235 6.02 -8.64 -1.91
N LEU A 236 6.80 -9.47 -1.23
CA LEU A 236 7.09 -9.37 0.19
C LEU A 236 8.54 -8.86 0.35
N PRO A 237 8.76 -7.55 0.54
CA PRO A 237 10.12 -6.99 0.58
C PRO A 237 10.94 -7.44 1.80
N HIS A 238 10.25 -7.82 2.90
CA HIS A 238 10.87 -8.18 4.15
C HIS A 238 11.02 -9.71 4.27
N PRO A 239 12.26 -10.25 4.37
CA PRO A 239 12.47 -11.70 4.51
C PRO A 239 11.74 -12.32 5.70
N VAL A 240 11.70 -11.61 6.83
CA VAL A 240 11.00 -12.05 8.05
C VAL A 240 9.50 -12.24 7.79
N GLY A 241 8.90 -11.35 7.00
CA GLY A 241 7.49 -11.47 6.60
C GLY A 241 7.19 -12.74 5.81
N HIS A 242 8.13 -13.19 4.98
CA HIS A 242 8.04 -14.49 4.30
C HIS A 242 8.01 -15.67 5.26
N ILE A 243 8.90 -15.64 6.26
CA ILE A 243 8.99 -16.71 7.27
C ILE A 243 7.68 -16.79 8.04
N TYR A 244 7.15 -15.68 8.53
CA TYR A 244 5.88 -15.63 9.27
C TYR A 244 4.71 -16.09 8.40
N TRP A 245 4.64 -15.67 7.14
CA TRP A 245 3.60 -16.10 6.21
C TRP A 245 3.60 -17.62 6.01
N ILE A 246 4.79 -18.23 5.82
CA ILE A 246 4.95 -19.67 5.69
C ILE A 246 4.52 -20.39 6.99
N LEU A 247 5.02 -19.95 8.15
CA LEU A 247 4.68 -20.56 9.45
C LEU A 247 3.17 -20.52 9.71
N LYS A 248 2.52 -19.36 9.49
CA LYS A 248 1.06 -19.26 9.63
C LYS A 248 0.33 -20.19 8.68
N ARG A 249 0.79 -20.31 7.42
CA ARG A 249 0.13 -21.12 6.40
C ARG A 249 0.16 -22.62 6.72
N PHE A 250 1.26 -23.10 7.29
CA PHE A 250 1.41 -24.52 7.64
C PHE A 250 0.78 -24.88 8.99
N GLN A 251 0.81 -23.99 9.98
CA GLN A 251 0.33 -24.24 11.33
C GLN A 251 -0.40 -23.02 11.91
N PRO A 252 -1.56 -22.63 11.35
CA PRO A 252 -2.26 -21.41 11.77
C PRO A 252 -2.69 -21.46 13.24
N GLU A 253 -3.18 -22.60 13.71
CA GLU A 253 -3.61 -22.78 15.10
C GLU A 253 -2.44 -22.59 16.10
N LEU A 254 -1.30 -23.22 15.82
CA LEU A 254 -0.11 -23.10 16.66
C LEU A 254 0.41 -21.66 16.64
N PHE A 255 0.41 -21.01 15.46
CA PHE A 255 0.86 -19.64 15.32
C PHE A 255 0.07 -18.70 16.23
N TYR A 256 -1.28 -18.72 16.15
CA TYR A 256 -2.11 -17.85 16.98
C TYR A 256 -2.15 -18.25 18.46
N ARG A 257 -1.99 -19.52 18.79
CA ARG A 257 -1.82 -19.97 20.17
C ARG A 257 -0.57 -19.35 20.82
N VAL A 258 0.54 -19.34 20.09
CA VAL A 258 1.78 -18.71 20.55
C VAL A 258 1.62 -17.19 20.69
N MET A 259 1.02 -16.53 19.69
CA MET A 259 0.74 -15.09 19.74
C MET A 259 -0.17 -14.71 20.93
N GLY A 260 -1.24 -15.49 21.16
CA GLY A 260 -2.12 -15.31 22.31
C GLY A 260 -1.41 -15.50 23.64
N TRP A 261 -0.56 -16.54 23.75
CA TRP A 261 0.24 -16.78 24.94
C TRP A 261 1.24 -15.65 25.26
N ILE A 262 1.84 -15.04 24.21
CA ILE A 262 2.69 -13.85 24.38
C ILE A 262 1.84 -12.68 24.91
N ASN A 263 0.66 -12.46 24.34
CA ASN A 263 -0.22 -11.36 24.73
C ASN A 263 -0.81 -11.49 26.14
N CYS A 264 -1.04 -12.73 26.64
CA CYS A 264 -1.54 -12.98 27.98
C CYS A 264 -0.52 -12.66 29.09
N ARG A 265 0.74 -12.46 28.77
CA ARG A 265 1.77 -12.19 29.77
C ARG A 265 1.88 -10.69 30.06
N LYS A 266 2.03 -10.32 31.35
CA LYS A 266 2.29 -8.92 31.77
C LYS A 266 3.47 -8.30 31.00
N ARG A 267 4.44 -9.10 30.58
CA ARG A 267 5.61 -8.69 29.77
C ARG A 267 5.37 -8.75 28.26
N GLY A 268 4.16 -9.04 27.78
CA GLY A 268 3.90 -9.14 26.33
C GLY A 268 4.08 -7.79 25.62
N ARG A 269 3.55 -6.72 26.20
CA ARG A 269 3.74 -5.34 25.72
C ARG A 269 5.23 -4.93 25.77
N ASP A 270 5.95 -5.28 26.86
CA ASP A 270 7.39 -5.01 26.99
C ASP A 270 8.19 -5.73 25.91
N LEU A 271 7.83 -6.98 25.59
CA LEU A 271 8.48 -7.76 24.53
C LEU A 271 8.23 -7.13 23.15
N MET A 272 6.99 -6.73 22.86
CA MET A 272 6.66 -6.05 21.60
C MET A 272 7.44 -4.74 21.46
N MET A 273 7.51 -3.92 22.50
CA MET A 273 8.28 -2.69 22.51
C MET A 273 9.79 -2.95 22.34
N TRP A 274 10.33 -3.98 22.99
CA TRP A 274 11.72 -4.39 22.79
C TRP A 274 11.99 -4.84 21.35
N MET A 275 11.09 -5.62 20.75
CA MET A 275 11.19 -6.03 19.34
C MET A 275 11.11 -4.83 18.38
N ALA A 276 10.22 -3.88 18.66
CA ALA A 276 10.12 -2.64 17.90
C ALA A 276 11.42 -1.84 17.94
N ARG A 277 12.01 -1.65 19.12
CA ARG A 277 13.31 -0.97 19.30
C ARG A 277 14.47 -1.64 18.57
N LYS A 278 14.39 -2.96 18.35
CA LYS A 278 15.40 -3.75 17.63
C LYS A 278 15.11 -3.89 16.13
N GLY A 279 14.00 -3.34 15.64
CA GLY A 279 13.55 -3.49 14.25
C GLY A 279 13.28 -4.96 13.88
N LEU A 280 12.73 -5.71 14.84
CA LEU A 280 12.41 -7.13 14.68
C LEU A 280 10.91 -7.38 14.44
N LEU A 281 10.08 -6.33 14.52
CA LEU A 281 8.66 -6.39 14.19
C LEU A 281 8.42 -6.33 12.69
#